data_889b86012526607b1a7959343cc36379
#
_entry.id   889b86012526607b1a7959343cc36379
#
_cell.length_a   1.000
_cell.length_b   1.000
_cell.length_c   1.000
_cell.angle_alpha   90.00
_cell.angle_beta   90.00
_cell.angle_gamma   90.00
#
_symmetry.space_group_name_H-M   'P 1'
#
loop_
_entity.id
_entity.type
_entity.pdbx_description
1 polymer ?
#
loop_
_entity_poly.entity_id
_entity_poly.type
_entity_poly.pdbx_seq_one_letter_code
_entity_poly.pdbx_strand_id
1 'polypeptide(L)'
;MAEYHIYLVRHGQTFLNTFHRLQGWIDSELTELGEQQASQTGANLQSIPFDLVVSSDLHRAIQTRDLIIQQLVKQPAIIKTDPAFREVFFSSFEGLPASDVFKKICQRYGFDSQDDIIAKQGFAYVRQLMQDDDPTHQAELYPDIITRFKKGIYNITQQLPHGGNVLIVSHGAFIRTVADYLGINIINNFPSNAGVTELAMSLPSDVRIVEYNRSL
;
A
#
# COMPACT_ATOMS: atom_id res chain seq x y z
N MET A 1 -1.94 28.11 3.27
CA MET A 1 -2.31 26.83 3.91
C MET A 1 -1.19 25.86 3.60
N ALA A 2 -0.92 24.89 4.48
CA ALA A 2 0.05 23.84 4.17
C ALA A 2 -0.46 22.99 3.01
N GLU A 3 0.38 22.67 2.04
CA GLU A 3 0.05 21.77 0.93
C GLU A 3 1.00 20.59 0.97
N TYR A 4 0.46 19.39 0.83
CA TYR A 4 1.23 18.15 0.79
C TYR A 4 0.99 17.44 -0.54
N HIS A 5 2.10 17.07 -1.19
CA HIS A 5 2.11 16.17 -2.35
C HIS A 5 2.69 14.85 -1.88
N ILE A 6 1.89 13.81 -1.89
CA ILE A 6 2.25 12.50 -1.34
C ILE A 6 2.33 11.50 -2.49
N TYR A 7 3.48 10.85 -2.61
CA TYR A 7 3.76 9.79 -3.59
C TYR A 7 3.75 8.46 -2.84
N LEU A 8 2.62 7.75 -2.90
CA LEU A 8 2.41 6.46 -2.25
C LEU A 8 2.78 5.35 -3.22
N VAL A 9 3.87 4.65 -2.94
CA VAL A 9 4.50 3.67 -3.82
C VAL A 9 4.33 2.27 -3.23
N ARG A 10 3.88 1.30 -4.04
CA ARG A 10 3.94 -0.11 -3.67
C ARG A 10 5.37 -0.60 -3.76
N HIS A 11 5.80 -1.46 -2.83
CA HIS A 11 7.11 -2.11 -2.91
C HIS A 11 7.33 -2.85 -4.24
N GLY A 12 8.59 -3.03 -4.65
CA GLY A 12 9.00 -3.83 -5.81
C GLY A 12 8.57 -5.29 -5.69
N GLN A 13 8.64 -6.04 -6.79
CA GLN A 13 8.27 -7.46 -6.81
C GLN A 13 9.11 -8.26 -5.82
N THR A 14 8.47 -9.13 -5.03
CA THR A 14 9.09 -10.07 -4.10
C THR A 14 8.97 -11.51 -4.58
N PHE A 15 9.74 -12.44 -3.99
CA PHE A 15 9.58 -13.87 -4.29
C PHE A 15 8.17 -14.38 -3.96
N LEU A 16 7.54 -13.93 -2.87
CA LEU A 16 6.16 -14.33 -2.56
C LEU A 16 5.15 -13.78 -3.59
N ASN A 17 5.44 -12.64 -4.23
CA ASN A 17 4.62 -12.16 -5.35
C ASN A 17 4.74 -13.08 -6.57
N THR A 18 5.94 -13.58 -6.90
CA THR A 18 6.11 -14.53 -8.04
C THR A 18 5.39 -15.86 -7.78
N PHE A 19 5.23 -16.24 -6.51
CA PHE A 19 4.49 -17.45 -6.12
C PHE A 19 2.99 -17.19 -5.92
N HIS A 20 2.50 -15.97 -6.19
CA HIS A 20 1.09 -15.56 -6.01
C HIS A 20 0.55 -15.83 -4.60
N ARG A 21 1.38 -15.60 -3.58
CA ARG A 21 1.01 -15.84 -2.18
C ARG A 21 0.57 -14.54 -1.49
N LEU A 22 -0.37 -14.67 -0.56
CA LEU A 22 -0.74 -13.58 0.34
C LEU A 22 0.47 -13.22 1.21
N GLN A 23 0.90 -11.98 1.13
CA GLN A 23 2.04 -11.44 1.83
C GLN A 23 1.63 -10.18 2.58
N GLY A 24 1.16 -10.38 3.78
CA GLY A 24 0.80 -9.29 4.70
C GLY A 24 1.99 -8.90 5.56
N TRP A 25 2.03 -9.39 6.82
CA TRP A 25 3.13 -9.10 7.74
C TRP A 25 4.32 -10.06 7.64
N ILE A 26 4.15 -11.24 7.03
CA ILE A 26 5.31 -12.04 6.63
C ILE A 26 6.11 -11.29 5.57
N ASP A 27 7.40 -11.57 5.48
CA ASP A 27 8.28 -10.85 4.57
C ASP A 27 9.06 -11.79 3.64
N SER A 28 9.52 -11.26 2.52
CA SER A 28 10.49 -11.87 1.63
C SER A 28 11.24 -10.79 0.87
N GLU A 29 12.45 -11.12 0.44
CA GLU A 29 13.32 -10.24 -0.34
C GLU A 29 12.65 -9.81 -1.65
N LEU A 30 13.08 -8.68 -2.18
CA LEU A 30 12.81 -8.30 -3.57
C LEU A 30 13.46 -9.32 -4.51
N THR A 31 12.83 -9.52 -5.68
CA THR A 31 13.49 -10.18 -6.80
C THR A 31 14.40 -9.18 -7.52
N GLU A 32 15.30 -9.65 -8.37
CA GLU A 32 16.09 -8.77 -9.24
C GLU A 32 15.20 -7.81 -10.06
N LEU A 33 14.07 -8.30 -10.57
CA LEU A 33 13.07 -7.46 -11.23
C LEU A 33 12.48 -6.42 -10.26
N GLY A 34 12.22 -6.79 -9.00
CA GLY A 34 11.71 -5.87 -7.99
C GLY A 34 12.69 -4.75 -7.65
N GLU A 35 13.98 -5.04 -7.61
CA GLU A 35 15.04 -4.04 -7.43
C GLU A 35 15.14 -3.09 -8.63
N GLN A 36 15.05 -3.64 -9.85
CA GLN A 36 15.02 -2.84 -11.08
C GLN A 36 13.79 -1.92 -11.11
N GLN A 37 12.61 -2.44 -10.75
CA GLN A 37 11.37 -1.65 -10.65
C GLN A 37 11.50 -0.50 -9.66
N ALA A 38 12.04 -0.76 -8.46
CA ALA A 38 12.27 0.26 -7.44
C ALA A 38 13.24 1.35 -7.92
N SER A 39 14.36 0.94 -8.54
CA SER A 39 15.35 1.86 -9.09
C SER A 39 14.78 2.71 -10.24
N GLN A 40 13.97 2.11 -11.13
CA GLN A 40 13.31 2.83 -12.21
C GLN A 40 12.30 3.85 -11.68
N THR A 41 11.49 3.48 -10.67
CA THR A 41 10.59 4.43 -10.00
C THR A 41 11.36 5.58 -9.38
N GLY A 42 12.50 5.30 -8.73
CA GLY A 42 13.39 6.33 -8.20
C GLY A 42 13.91 7.28 -9.28
N ALA A 43 14.36 6.75 -10.42
CA ALA A 43 14.82 7.54 -11.56
C ALA A 43 13.71 8.46 -12.11
N ASN A 44 12.46 7.98 -12.17
CA ASN A 44 11.33 8.76 -12.63
C ASN A 44 10.90 9.85 -11.62
N LEU A 45 11.17 9.65 -10.34
CA LEU A 45 10.88 10.61 -9.27
C LEU A 45 12.10 11.47 -8.88
N GLN A 46 13.26 11.32 -9.55
CA GLN A 46 14.55 11.88 -9.15
C GLN A 46 14.56 13.41 -8.99
N SER A 47 13.74 14.13 -9.76
CA SER A 47 13.67 15.60 -9.73
C SER A 47 12.80 16.16 -8.61
N ILE A 48 12.02 15.30 -7.91
CA ILE A 48 11.13 15.74 -6.84
C ILE A 48 11.95 15.93 -5.56
N PRO A 49 11.98 17.14 -4.97
CA PRO A 49 12.67 17.36 -3.72
C PRO A 49 11.81 16.87 -2.55
N PHE A 50 11.97 15.61 -2.17
CA PHE A 50 11.24 15.04 -1.02
C PHE A 50 11.76 15.65 0.30
N ASP A 51 10.84 16.18 1.10
CA ASP A 51 11.12 16.69 2.45
C ASP A 51 11.12 15.58 3.48
N LEU A 52 10.27 14.56 3.26
CA LEU A 52 10.11 13.38 4.11
C LEU A 52 9.96 12.12 3.25
N VAL A 53 10.71 11.09 3.60
CA VAL A 53 10.53 9.74 3.05
C VAL A 53 10.18 8.78 4.19
N VAL A 54 9.03 8.12 4.06
CA VAL A 54 8.54 7.14 5.03
C VAL A 54 8.35 5.81 4.33
N SER A 55 8.69 4.70 4.97
CA SER A 55 8.26 3.38 4.53
C SER A 55 7.52 2.65 5.64
N SER A 56 6.72 1.65 5.27
CA SER A 56 6.42 0.55 6.18
C SER A 56 7.74 -0.01 6.76
N ASP A 57 7.67 -0.57 7.95
CA ASP A 57 8.81 -1.21 8.62
C ASP A 57 9.06 -2.66 8.16
N LEU A 58 8.32 -3.16 7.16
CA LEU A 58 8.58 -4.45 6.52
C LEU A 58 9.75 -4.32 5.55
N HIS A 59 10.61 -5.35 5.53
CA HIS A 59 11.91 -5.30 4.84
C HIS A 59 11.80 -4.97 3.35
N ARG A 60 10.86 -5.57 2.61
CA ARG A 60 10.62 -5.27 1.20
C ARG A 60 10.29 -3.80 0.91
N ALA A 61 9.58 -3.13 1.84
CA ALA A 61 9.28 -1.71 1.70
C ALA A 61 10.51 -0.85 2.01
N ILE A 62 11.32 -1.25 2.98
CA ILE A 62 12.60 -0.61 3.30
C ILE A 62 13.57 -0.74 2.12
N GLN A 63 13.76 -1.93 1.56
CA GLN A 63 14.61 -2.15 0.38
C GLN A 63 14.16 -1.28 -0.80
N THR A 64 12.86 -1.28 -1.10
CA THR A 64 12.30 -0.44 -2.18
C THR A 64 12.56 1.04 -1.94
N ARG A 65 12.32 1.53 -0.71
CA ARG A 65 12.60 2.92 -0.30
C ARG A 65 14.06 3.28 -0.55
N ASP A 66 14.97 2.44 -0.11
CA ASP A 66 16.40 2.73 -0.17
C ASP A 66 16.91 2.75 -1.62
N LEU A 67 16.39 1.87 -2.49
CA LEU A 67 16.68 1.89 -3.92
C LEU A 67 16.13 3.13 -4.62
N ILE A 68 14.93 3.60 -4.25
CA ILE A 68 14.37 4.86 -4.75
C ILE A 68 15.26 6.04 -4.33
N ILE A 69 15.64 6.13 -3.05
CA ILE A 69 16.45 7.22 -2.51
C ILE A 69 17.79 7.32 -3.23
N GLN A 70 18.41 6.20 -3.59
CA GLN A 70 19.69 6.18 -4.32
C GLN A 70 19.62 6.90 -5.69
N GLN A 71 18.45 7.02 -6.29
CA GLN A 71 18.25 7.67 -7.59
C GLN A 71 17.95 9.17 -7.46
N LEU A 72 17.59 9.65 -6.27
CA LEU A 72 17.16 11.04 -6.08
C LEU A 72 18.34 12.02 -6.23
N VAL A 73 18.12 13.09 -6.99
CA VAL A 73 19.10 14.19 -7.15
C VAL A 73 19.34 14.90 -5.81
N LYS A 74 18.27 15.14 -5.05
CA LYS A 74 18.35 15.73 -3.71
C LYS A 74 17.98 14.69 -2.67
N GLN A 75 18.91 14.44 -1.75
CA GLN A 75 18.65 13.52 -0.64
C GLN A 75 17.58 14.09 0.31
N PRO A 76 16.62 13.28 0.78
CA PRO A 76 15.58 13.73 1.71
C PRO A 76 16.19 14.07 3.08
N ALA A 77 15.64 15.12 3.71
CA ALA A 77 16.10 15.54 5.03
C ALA A 77 15.69 14.57 6.14
N ILE A 78 14.56 13.89 5.97
CA ILE A 78 14.00 12.98 6.98
C ILE A 78 13.66 11.65 6.31
N ILE A 79 14.21 10.54 6.85
CA ILE A 79 13.93 9.18 6.41
C ILE A 79 13.48 8.39 7.64
N LYS A 80 12.32 7.73 7.57
CA LYS A 80 11.73 6.97 8.69
C LYS A 80 11.02 5.71 8.25
N THR A 81 10.68 4.87 9.23
CA THR A 81 9.67 3.82 9.09
C THR A 81 8.46 4.14 9.97
N ASP A 82 7.27 3.75 9.52
CA ASP A 82 6.04 3.86 10.30
C ASP A 82 5.17 2.61 10.06
N PRO A 83 4.88 1.82 11.11
CA PRO A 83 4.00 0.66 11.02
C PRO A 83 2.57 0.99 10.55
N ALA A 84 2.16 2.25 10.60
CA ALA A 84 0.89 2.70 10.05
C ALA A 84 0.74 2.41 8.54
N PHE A 85 1.86 2.24 7.82
CA PHE A 85 1.90 1.94 6.39
C PHE A 85 2.20 0.47 6.07
N ARG A 86 2.13 -0.45 7.04
CA ARG A 86 2.22 -1.89 6.81
C ARG A 86 1.15 -2.38 5.84
N GLU A 87 1.41 -3.54 5.24
CA GLU A 87 0.39 -4.29 4.52
C GLU A 87 -0.76 -4.70 5.45
N VAL A 88 -1.88 -5.07 4.86
CA VAL A 88 -2.99 -5.68 5.58
C VAL A 88 -2.51 -6.97 6.24
N PHE A 89 -2.88 -7.15 7.51
CA PHE A 89 -2.61 -8.40 8.21
C PHE A 89 -3.61 -9.47 7.78
N PHE A 90 -3.10 -10.56 7.17
CA PHE A 90 -3.93 -11.67 6.69
C PHE A 90 -4.08 -12.81 7.69
N SER A 91 -3.43 -12.74 8.85
CA SER A 91 -3.50 -13.74 9.93
C SER A 91 -3.18 -15.16 9.45
N SER A 92 -4.07 -16.13 9.63
CA SER A 92 -3.86 -17.52 9.24
C SER A 92 -3.73 -17.74 7.72
N PHE A 93 -4.05 -16.73 6.90
CA PHE A 93 -3.89 -16.80 5.45
C PHE A 93 -2.51 -16.35 4.96
N GLU A 94 -1.64 -15.86 5.86
CA GLU A 94 -0.28 -15.44 5.49
C GLU A 94 0.48 -16.58 4.80
N GLY A 95 1.08 -16.28 3.64
CA GLY A 95 1.86 -17.24 2.85
C GLY A 95 1.04 -18.26 2.03
N LEU A 96 -0.30 -18.26 2.15
CA LEU A 96 -1.13 -19.15 1.35
C LEU A 96 -1.30 -18.62 -0.08
N PRO A 97 -1.53 -19.51 -1.08
CA PRO A 97 -1.87 -19.05 -2.43
C PRO A 97 -3.14 -18.21 -2.42
N ALA A 98 -3.05 -16.98 -2.94
CA ALA A 98 -4.16 -16.03 -2.91
C ALA A 98 -5.40 -16.56 -3.65
N SER A 99 -5.19 -17.23 -4.80
CA SER A 99 -6.27 -17.86 -5.57
C SER A 99 -7.07 -18.87 -4.76
N ASP A 100 -6.36 -19.70 -3.96
CA ASP A 100 -7.01 -20.76 -3.18
C ASP A 100 -7.83 -20.19 -2.04
N VAL A 101 -7.28 -19.16 -1.37
CA VAL A 101 -7.98 -18.46 -0.27
C VAL A 101 -9.26 -17.81 -0.80
N PHE A 102 -9.16 -16.98 -1.85
CA PHE A 102 -10.35 -16.31 -2.39
C PHE A 102 -11.34 -17.27 -3.03
N LYS A 103 -10.87 -18.35 -3.68
CA LYS A 103 -11.77 -19.39 -4.21
C LYS A 103 -12.61 -20.03 -3.10
N LYS A 104 -11.99 -20.38 -1.96
CA LYS A 104 -12.72 -20.96 -0.81
C LYS A 104 -13.74 -19.97 -0.24
N ILE A 105 -13.35 -18.72 -0.01
CA ILE A 105 -14.22 -17.67 0.49
C ILE A 105 -15.40 -17.47 -0.48
N CYS A 106 -15.14 -17.29 -1.77
CA CYS A 106 -16.19 -17.11 -2.77
C CYS A 106 -17.16 -18.29 -2.82
N GLN A 107 -16.65 -19.53 -2.81
CA GLN A 107 -17.50 -20.74 -2.79
C GLN A 107 -18.37 -20.83 -1.52
N ARG A 108 -17.82 -20.49 -0.36
CA ARG A 108 -18.52 -20.54 0.92
C ARG A 108 -19.66 -19.52 1.00
N TYR A 109 -19.46 -18.33 0.45
CA TYR A 109 -20.41 -17.21 0.57
C TYR A 109 -21.21 -16.92 -0.70
N GLY A 110 -21.07 -17.73 -1.76
CA GLY A 110 -21.89 -17.65 -2.97
C GLY A 110 -21.51 -16.51 -3.92
N PHE A 111 -20.22 -16.23 -4.08
CA PHE A 111 -19.68 -15.25 -5.01
C PHE A 111 -18.82 -15.92 -6.09
N ASP A 112 -18.68 -15.27 -7.25
CA ASP A 112 -17.88 -15.78 -8.36
C ASP A 112 -16.38 -15.41 -8.22
N SER A 113 -16.08 -14.26 -7.65
CA SER A 113 -14.71 -13.74 -7.48
C SER A 113 -14.64 -12.69 -6.37
N GLN A 114 -13.42 -12.30 -5.99
CA GLN A 114 -13.20 -11.14 -5.10
C GLN A 114 -13.81 -9.86 -5.68
N ASP A 115 -13.66 -9.62 -6.97
CA ASP A 115 -14.21 -8.42 -7.62
C ASP A 115 -15.74 -8.47 -7.70
N ASP A 116 -16.35 -9.67 -7.77
CA ASP A 116 -17.78 -9.84 -7.63
C ASP A 116 -18.28 -9.47 -6.22
N ILE A 117 -17.53 -9.86 -5.17
CA ILE A 117 -17.81 -9.41 -3.79
C ILE A 117 -17.76 -7.87 -3.72
N ILE A 118 -16.71 -7.26 -4.28
CA ILE A 118 -16.53 -5.80 -4.26
C ILE A 118 -17.68 -5.10 -4.99
N ALA A 119 -18.05 -5.59 -6.17
CA ALA A 119 -19.13 -5.01 -6.97
C ALA A 119 -20.50 -5.07 -6.29
N LYS A 120 -20.79 -6.16 -5.57
CA LYS A 120 -22.09 -6.39 -4.93
C LYS A 120 -22.20 -5.85 -3.51
N GLN A 121 -21.11 -5.86 -2.74
CA GLN A 121 -21.10 -5.61 -1.28
C GLN A 121 -20.06 -4.59 -0.82
N GLY A 122 -19.16 -4.15 -1.70
CA GLY A 122 -18.05 -3.25 -1.38
C GLY A 122 -16.82 -3.96 -0.81
N PHE A 123 -15.70 -3.22 -0.80
CA PHE A 123 -14.41 -3.80 -0.41
C PHE A 123 -14.30 -4.11 1.09
N ALA A 124 -15.01 -3.36 1.94
CA ALA A 124 -15.07 -3.64 3.37
C ALA A 124 -15.61 -5.05 3.66
N TYR A 125 -16.56 -5.53 2.85
CA TYR A 125 -17.13 -6.86 3.02
C TYR A 125 -16.13 -7.98 2.69
N VAL A 126 -15.20 -7.76 1.75
CA VAL A 126 -14.10 -8.70 1.51
C VAL A 126 -13.25 -8.90 2.78
N ARG A 127 -12.95 -7.82 3.50
CA ARG A 127 -12.19 -7.88 4.77
C ARG A 127 -12.98 -8.61 5.86
N GLN A 128 -14.29 -8.35 5.95
CA GLN A 128 -15.17 -9.03 6.89
C GLN A 128 -15.20 -10.55 6.63
N LEU A 129 -15.40 -10.97 5.38
CA LEU A 129 -15.41 -12.39 5.03
C LEU A 129 -14.07 -13.08 5.31
N MET A 130 -12.94 -12.37 5.11
CA MET A 130 -11.64 -12.91 5.48
C MET A 130 -11.51 -13.09 7.00
N GLN A 131 -11.98 -12.15 7.81
CA GLN A 131 -11.94 -12.28 9.27
C GLN A 131 -12.88 -13.40 9.76
N ASP A 132 -14.08 -13.50 9.18
CA ASP A 132 -15.08 -14.54 9.54
C ASP A 132 -14.56 -15.95 9.21
N ASP A 133 -13.79 -16.11 8.12
CA ASP A 133 -13.21 -17.39 7.67
C ASP A 133 -11.84 -17.69 8.33
N ASP A 134 -11.25 -16.71 9.00
CA ASP A 134 -10.01 -16.88 9.77
C ASP A 134 -10.32 -17.56 11.12
N PRO A 135 -9.75 -18.77 11.40
CA PRO A 135 -9.99 -19.46 12.66
C PRO A 135 -9.58 -18.66 13.92
N THR A 136 -8.71 -17.68 13.75
CA THR A 136 -8.23 -16.83 14.85
C THR A 136 -9.00 -15.51 14.96
N HIS A 137 -9.80 -15.17 13.95
CA HIS A 137 -10.50 -13.89 13.82
C HIS A 137 -9.61 -12.66 13.96
N GLN A 138 -8.32 -12.78 13.54
CA GLN A 138 -7.33 -11.71 13.63
C GLN A 138 -7.01 -11.04 12.27
N ALA A 139 -7.56 -11.55 11.16
CA ALA A 139 -7.41 -10.89 9.88
C ALA A 139 -7.94 -9.44 9.97
N GLU A 140 -7.12 -8.47 9.49
CA GLU A 140 -7.37 -7.04 9.71
C GLU A 140 -8.63 -6.57 8.97
N LEU A 141 -9.51 -5.86 9.68
CA LEU A 141 -10.74 -5.29 9.13
C LEU A 141 -10.47 -3.96 8.39
N TYR A 142 -11.35 -3.63 7.48
CA TYR A 142 -11.30 -2.40 6.71
C TYR A 142 -11.23 -1.12 7.58
N PRO A 143 -12.03 -0.95 8.66
CA PRO A 143 -11.95 0.22 9.53
C PRO A 143 -10.59 0.38 10.22
N ASP A 144 -9.93 -0.74 10.58
CA ASP A 144 -8.64 -0.73 11.25
C ASP A 144 -7.54 -0.23 10.30
N ILE A 145 -7.57 -0.68 9.04
CA ILE A 145 -6.66 -0.22 7.98
C ILE A 145 -6.81 1.28 7.77
N ILE A 146 -8.04 1.79 7.68
CA ILE A 146 -8.30 3.22 7.49
C ILE A 146 -7.89 4.03 8.72
N THR A 147 -8.09 3.49 9.92
CA THR A 147 -7.67 4.15 11.17
C THR A 147 -6.16 4.33 11.21
N ARG A 148 -5.37 3.29 10.86
CA ARG A 148 -3.91 3.42 10.83
C ARG A 148 -3.42 4.29 9.68
N PHE A 149 -4.08 4.28 8.51
CA PHE A 149 -3.80 5.23 7.43
C PHE A 149 -3.93 6.68 7.91
N LYS A 150 -5.06 7.03 8.53
CA LYS A 150 -5.30 8.38 9.09
C LYS A 150 -4.26 8.76 10.13
N LYS A 151 -3.86 7.81 10.99
CA LYS A 151 -2.78 8.01 11.96
C LYS A 151 -1.44 8.31 11.27
N GLY A 152 -1.08 7.55 10.24
CA GLY A 152 0.14 7.78 9.45
C GLY A 152 0.14 9.17 8.79
N ILE A 153 -0.98 9.57 8.18
CA ILE A 153 -1.14 10.92 7.60
C ILE A 153 -1.00 12.01 8.67
N TYR A 154 -1.64 11.82 9.84
CA TYR A 154 -1.48 12.75 10.95
C TYR A 154 -0.01 12.85 11.41
N ASN A 155 0.72 11.74 11.54
CA ASN A 155 2.13 11.71 11.89
C ASN A 155 3.00 12.52 10.89
N ILE A 156 2.66 12.47 9.60
CA ILE A 156 3.33 13.26 8.55
C ILE A 156 3.14 14.75 8.81
N THR A 157 1.91 15.20 9.11
CA THR A 157 1.64 16.63 9.35
C THR A 157 2.35 17.17 10.58
N GLN A 158 2.59 16.34 11.60
CA GLN A 158 3.36 16.72 12.78
C GLN A 158 4.85 16.95 12.46
N GLN A 159 5.38 16.29 11.44
CA GLN A 159 6.78 16.42 11.03
C GLN A 159 6.99 17.54 9.99
N LEU A 160 5.97 17.81 9.18
CA LEU A 160 5.98 18.83 8.13
C LEU A 160 4.84 19.83 8.36
N PRO A 161 4.88 20.67 9.40
CA PRO A 161 3.77 21.56 9.74
C PRO A 161 3.45 22.62 8.66
N HIS A 162 4.34 22.81 7.70
CA HIS A 162 4.18 23.77 6.61
C HIS A 162 3.84 23.10 5.26
N GLY A 163 3.63 21.78 5.23
CA GLY A 163 3.45 21.03 3.98
C GLY A 163 4.77 20.56 3.39
N GLY A 164 4.71 19.96 2.19
CA GLY A 164 5.88 19.51 1.46
C GLY A 164 5.64 18.26 0.62
N ASN A 165 6.70 17.77 -0.02
CA ASN A 165 6.69 16.55 -0.82
C ASN A 165 7.05 15.35 0.06
N VAL A 166 6.21 14.33 0.04
CA VAL A 166 6.33 13.13 0.86
C VAL A 166 6.36 11.89 -0.03
N LEU A 167 7.37 11.05 0.14
CA LEU A 167 7.37 9.70 -0.42
C LEU A 167 6.93 8.71 0.67
N ILE A 168 5.95 7.86 0.36
CA ILE A 168 5.54 6.75 1.23
C ILE A 168 5.71 5.44 0.48
N VAL A 169 6.53 4.52 0.98
CA VAL A 169 6.62 3.17 0.41
C VAL A 169 5.83 2.19 1.27
N SER A 170 4.85 1.56 0.64
CA SER A 170 3.84 0.70 1.27
C SER A 170 3.53 -0.53 0.41
N HIS A 171 2.30 -1.04 0.44
CA HIS A 171 1.94 -2.37 -0.04
C HIS A 171 0.64 -2.36 -0.84
N GLY A 172 0.41 -3.46 -1.58
CA GLY A 172 -0.65 -3.54 -2.56
C GLY A 172 -2.07 -3.48 -1.99
N ALA A 173 -2.40 -4.33 -1.01
CA ALA A 173 -3.75 -4.36 -0.45
C ALA A 173 -4.04 -3.13 0.43
N PHE A 174 -3.02 -2.60 1.12
CA PHE A 174 -3.13 -1.34 1.84
C PHE A 174 -3.47 -0.17 0.89
N ILE A 175 -2.70 0.00 -0.19
CA ILE A 175 -2.93 1.07 -1.19
C ILE A 175 -4.32 0.91 -1.83
N ARG A 176 -4.71 -0.33 -2.18
CA ARG A 176 -6.03 -0.63 -2.72
C ARG A 176 -7.15 -0.23 -1.75
N THR A 177 -6.98 -0.50 -0.45
CA THR A 177 -7.93 -0.12 0.59
C THR A 177 -8.05 1.40 0.73
N VAL A 178 -6.92 2.12 0.71
CA VAL A 178 -6.90 3.58 0.75
C VAL A 178 -7.56 4.17 -0.50
N ALA A 179 -7.30 3.60 -1.68
CA ALA A 179 -7.91 4.04 -2.94
C ALA A 179 -9.45 3.88 -2.93
N ASP A 180 -9.95 2.73 -2.48
CA ASP A 180 -11.38 2.50 -2.29
C ASP A 180 -12.00 3.51 -1.31
N TYR A 181 -11.36 3.72 -0.17
CA TYR A 181 -11.79 4.71 0.84
C TYR A 181 -11.88 6.13 0.28
N LEU A 182 -11.00 6.49 -0.64
CA LEU A 182 -10.96 7.80 -1.32
C LEU A 182 -11.81 7.85 -2.60
N GLY A 183 -12.63 6.81 -2.86
CA GLY A 183 -13.63 6.80 -3.93
C GLY A 183 -13.13 6.36 -5.31
N ILE A 184 -11.97 5.71 -5.40
CA ILE A 184 -11.45 5.16 -6.65
C ILE A 184 -12.09 3.79 -6.94
N ASN A 185 -12.45 3.54 -8.20
CA ASN A 185 -12.83 2.20 -8.63
C ASN A 185 -11.61 1.28 -8.66
N ILE A 186 -11.60 0.31 -7.76
CA ILE A 186 -10.50 -0.65 -7.57
C ILE A 186 -10.75 -2.02 -8.23
N ILE A 187 -11.87 -2.21 -8.91
CA ILE A 187 -12.21 -3.46 -9.61
C ILE A 187 -11.26 -3.61 -10.81
N ASN A 188 -10.64 -4.78 -10.94
CA ASN A 188 -9.60 -5.06 -11.94
C ASN A 188 -8.43 -4.05 -11.96
N ASN A 189 -8.23 -3.31 -10.89
CA ASN A 189 -7.22 -2.25 -10.79
C ASN A 189 -6.39 -2.40 -9.51
N PHE A 190 -5.60 -3.47 -9.43
CA PHE A 190 -4.71 -3.72 -8.30
C PHE A 190 -3.40 -2.94 -8.48
N PRO A 191 -2.85 -2.27 -7.46
CA PRO A 191 -1.59 -1.53 -7.57
C PRO A 191 -0.44 -2.40 -8.08
N SER A 192 0.25 -1.94 -9.12
CA SER A 192 1.42 -2.62 -9.68
C SER A 192 2.62 -2.56 -8.72
N ASN A 193 3.54 -3.52 -8.79
CA ASN A 193 4.79 -3.42 -8.03
C ASN A 193 5.56 -2.17 -8.48
N ALA A 194 6.07 -1.41 -7.52
CA ALA A 194 6.69 -0.10 -7.68
C ALA A 194 5.80 0.98 -8.36
N GLY A 195 4.50 0.70 -8.56
CA GLY A 195 3.52 1.68 -9.07
C GLY A 195 3.29 2.81 -8.07
N VAL A 196 3.05 4.01 -8.60
CA VAL A 196 2.90 5.25 -7.84
C VAL A 196 1.44 5.69 -7.82
N THR A 197 0.93 6.01 -6.64
CA THR A 197 -0.35 6.69 -6.44
C THR A 197 -0.07 8.06 -5.85
N GLU A 198 -0.49 9.11 -6.54
CA GLU A 198 -0.30 10.48 -6.10
C GLU A 198 -1.51 10.95 -5.29
N LEU A 199 -1.25 11.48 -4.10
CA LEU A 199 -2.24 12.09 -3.22
C LEU A 199 -1.89 13.57 -3.03
N ALA A 200 -2.93 14.38 -2.82
CA ALA A 200 -2.77 15.76 -2.38
C ALA A 200 -3.68 16.03 -1.17
N MET A 201 -3.23 16.88 -0.27
CA MET A 201 -4.02 17.35 0.86
C MET A 201 -3.55 18.71 1.36
N SER A 202 -4.45 19.46 1.98
CA SER A 202 -4.13 20.66 2.78
C SER A 202 -4.35 20.42 4.26
N LEU A 203 -5.26 19.49 4.61
CA LEU A 203 -5.56 19.02 5.97
C LEU A 203 -5.61 17.49 5.97
N PRO A 204 -5.37 16.83 7.10
CA PRO A 204 -5.49 15.35 7.18
C PRO A 204 -6.88 14.80 6.82
N SER A 205 -7.90 15.64 6.83
CA SER A 205 -9.30 15.27 6.51
C SER A 205 -9.66 15.43 5.04
N ASP A 206 -8.84 16.10 4.22
CA ASP A 206 -9.12 16.40 2.81
C ASP A 206 -8.19 15.67 1.83
N VAL A 207 -7.64 14.54 2.24
CA VAL A 207 -6.80 13.70 1.38
C VAL A 207 -7.60 13.26 0.16
N ARG A 208 -7.05 13.51 -1.02
CA ARG A 208 -7.62 13.10 -2.31
C ARG A 208 -6.58 12.46 -3.20
N ILE A 209 -6.99 11.51 -4.04
CA ILE A 209 -6.14 10.93 -5.07
C ILE A 209 -6.11 11.87 -6.27
N VAL A 210 -4.91 12.18 -6.73
CA VAL A 210 -4.65 12.92 -7.97
C VAL A 210 -4.50 11.94 -9.12
N GLU A 211 -3.71 10.88 -8.92
CA GLU A 211 -3.49 9.83 -9.90
C GLU A 211 -3.32 8.49 -9.18
N TYR A 212 -3.95 7.43 -9.68
CA TYR A 212 -3.91 6.10 -9.07
C TYR A 212 -3.14 5.11 -9.91
N ASN A 213 -2.19 4.40 -9.28
CA ASN A 213 -1.48 3.24 -9.84
C ASN A 213 -0.80 3.54 -11.19
N ARG A 214 -0.10 4.67 -11.29
CA ARG A 214 0.73 4.97 -12.44
C ARG A 214 1.95 4.06 -12.44
N SER A 215 2.09 3.23 -13.50
CA SER A 215 3.35 2.54 -13.80
C SER A 215 4.30 3.54 -14.45
N LEU A 216 5.47 3.71 -13.88
CA LEU A 216 6.47 4.67 -14.34
C LEU A 216 7.57 3.96 -15.15
#